data_72dabafa35c444c4dd7c4ee4775f3fae
#
_entry.id   72dabafa35c444c4dd7c4ee4775f3fae
#
_cell.length_a   1.000
_cell.length_b   1.000
_cell.length_c   1.000
_cell.angle_alpha   90.00
_cell.angle_beta   90.00
_cell.angle_gamma   90.00
#
_symmetry.space_group_name_H-M   'P 1'
#
loop_
_entity.id
_entity.type
_entity.pdbx_description
1 polymer ?
#
loop_
_entity_poly.entity_id
_entity_poly.type
_entity_poly.pdbx_seq_one_letter_code
_entity_poly.pdbx_strand_id
1 'polypeptide(L)'
;MSIIKSISYRKVINSHVQFTNEYIIKFDDGSVGTGGSPQGETISIYEDKKVTITPESIIQKIMEAGIIGQSLTQETFDAYLQGHITEIGRNNSYALSEAYFNATLMTNPLSELFSRPMTNLKAPCLSLNILNGGWHAYTNPVLSDFSEFMLVARNNNVAETINAHNEIQRVVRERLSRQTKTVVAGNPVNCFATRDNREVLDFLLNICDGLGFIDKFDLMIDASAGDLWKNNVYNLEIADGSKYTSDEFIEYWISIIRQYNLRFLEDPFSEKDYDAWQKIMCSQQACYVVGDNFYSTNPVKIEEGASKKYANGVIVKPNQAGTVTAVRHAIEVSQRTGHFVITSHRSISTESVFLSTLSCMYGVDGIKIGPLISDYSSVVRLNEIIRLTEE
;
A
#
# COMPACT_ATOMS: atom_id res chain seq x y z
N MET A 1 -1.82 33.23 0.56
CA MET A 1 -1.32 32.11 -0.26
C MET A 1 -0.01 32.56 -0.90
N SER A 2 1.01 31.74 -0.78
CA SER A 2 2.35 32.05 -1.27
C SER A 2 2.45 31.83 -2.78
N ILE A 3 3.38 32.50 -3.45
CA ILE A 3 3.59 32.41 -4.92
C ILE A 3 4.66 31.37 -5.20
N ILE A 4 4.44 30.48 -6.17
CA ILE A 4 5.46 29.54 -6.63
C ILE A 4 6.61 30.30 -7.28
N LYS A 5 7.74 30.38 -6.59
CA LYS A 5 8.94 31.06 -7.06
C LYS A 5 9.75 30.22 -8.03
N SER A 6 9.91 28.93 -7.75
CA SER A 6 10.63 28.01 -8.60
C SER A 6 10.27 26.55 -8.33
N ILE A 7 10.39 25.73 -9.37
CA ILE A 7 10.34 24.28 -9.30
C ILE A 7 11.65 23.74 -9.82
N SER A 8 12.25 22.80 -9.10
CA SER A 8 13.49 22.12 -9.48
C SER A 8 13.42 20.65 -9.08
N TYR A 9 14.46 19.87 -9.42
CA TYR A 9 14.55 18.48 -9.00
C TYR A 9 15.98 18.12 -8.64
N ARG A 10 16.13 17.00 -7.95
CA ARG A 10 17.40 16.31 -7.70
C ARG A 10 17.22 14.80 -7.70
N LYS A 11 18.32 14.06 -7.71
CA LYS A 11 18.31 12.62 -7.49
C LYS A 11 18.51 12.34 -6.01
N VAL A 12 17.69 11.45 -5.47
CA VAL A 12 17.79 10.89 -4.11
C VAL A 12 17.81 9.37 -4.16
N ILE A 13 18.18 8.73 -3.07
CA ILE A 13 18.19 7.26 -2.94
C ILE A 13 16.85 6.80 -2.36
N ASN A 14 16.26 5.80 -2.98
CA ASN A 14 15.03 5.13 -2.50
C ASN A 14 15.36 3.93 -1.58
N SER A 15 14.33 3.25 -1.08
CA SER A 15 14.45 2.11 -0.16
C SER A 15 15.19 0.89 -0.73
N HIS A 16 15.33 0.79 -2.06
CA HIS A 16 16.11 -0.24 -2.74
C HIS A 16 17.53 0.22 -3.13
N VAL A 17 18.00 1.32 -2.52
CA VAL A 17 19.33 1.90 -2.79
C VAL A 17 19.51 2.26 -4.28
N GLN A 18 18.44 2.68 -4.94
CA GLN A 18 18.45 3.14 -6.33
C GLN A 18 18.10 4.61 -6.42
N PHE A 19 18.58 5.29 -7.46
CA PHE A 19 18.24 6.70 -7.68
C PHE A 19 16.79 6.85 -8.15
N THR A 20 16.09 7.79 -7.51
CA THR A 20 14.77 8.28 -7.93
C THR A 20 14.77 9.81 -7.98
N ASN A 21 13.68 10.39 -8.53
CA ASN A 21 13.52 11.82 -8.59
C ASN A 21 12.88 12.36 -7.31
N GLU A 22 13.41 13.47 -6.81
CA GLU A 22 12.77 14.31 -5.81
C GLU A 22 12.54 15.69 -6.41
N TYR A 23 11.31 16.18 -6.38
CA TYR A 23 10.98 17.54 -6.81
C TYR A 23 11.01 18.49 -5.62
N ILE A 24 11.39 19.75 -5.91
CA ILE A 24 11.56 20.80 -4.92
C ILE A 24 10.74 21.99 -5.37
N ILE A 25 9.79 22.42 -4.56
CA ILE A 25 9.01 23.65 -4.79
C ILE A 25 9.41 24.69 -3.76
N LYS A 26 9.72 25.90 -4.25
CA LYS A 26 10.06 27.06 -3.42
C LYS A 26 9.00 28.15 -3.63
N PHE A 27 8.51 28.69 -2.54
CA PHE A 27 7.62 29.84 -2.54
C PHE A 27 8.39 31.15 -2.35
N ASP A 28 7.74 32.27 -2.64
CA ASP A 28 8.29 33.63 -2.51
C ASP A 28 8.53 34.04 -1.05
N ASP A 29 7.79 33.48 -0.10
CA ASP A 29 7.97 33.66 1.35
C ASP A 29 9.17 32.87 1.93
N GLY A 30 9.87 32.08 1.11
CA GLY A 30 11.02 31.29 1.51
C GLY A 30 10.68 29.85 1.90
N SER A 31 9.40 29.46 1.96
CA SER A 31 9.00 28.07 2.21
C SER A 31 9.49 27.14 1.11
N VAL A 32 9.93 25.96 1.51
CA VAL A 32 10.47 24.92 0.60
C VAL A 32 9.86 23.59 0.96
N GLY A 33 9.26 22.93 -0.03
CA GLY A 33 8.79 21.56 0.12
C GLY A 33 9.45 20.62 -0.89
N THR A 34 9.59 19.36 -0.51
CA THR A 34 10.12 18.30 -1.35
C THR A 34 9.13 17.14 -1.44
N GLY A 35 9.14 16.43 -2.56
CA GLY A 35 8.35 15.23 -2.76
C GLY A 35 9.11 14.21 -3.60
N GLY A 36 9.20 12.99 -3.10
CA GLY A 36 9.90 11.89 -3.75
C GLY A 36 9.00 11.08 -4.67
N SER A 37 9.53 10.63 -5.80
CA SER A 37 8.79 9.80 -6.75
C SER A 37 8.87 8.31 -6.36
N PRO A 38 7.83 7.74 -5.73
CA PRO A 38 7.81 6.33 -5.35
C PRO A 38 7.50 5.46 -6.57
N GLN A 39 7.83 4.17 -6.48
CA GLN A 39 7.53 3.20 -7.54
C GLN A 39 6.99 1.91 -6.92
N GLY A 40 6.14 1.18 -7.67
CA GLY A 40 5.76 -0.18 -7.35
C GLY A 40 6.61 -1.18 -8.15
N GLU A 41 6.84 -2.33 -7.59
CA GLU A 41 7.44 -3.46 -8.31
C GLU A 41 6.42 -4.10 -9.23
N THR A 42 5.20 -4.29 -8.73
CA THR A 42 4.04 -4.67 -9.52
C THR A 42 3.20 -3.45 -9.87
N ILE A 43 2.64 -3.46 -11.05
CA ILE A 43 1.81 -2.38 -11.57
C ILE A 43 0.48 -3.01 -12.00
N SER A 44 -0.63 -2.50 -11.46
CA SER A 44 -1.97 -2.90 -11.88
C SER A 44 -2.18 -2.65 -13.38
N ILE A 45 -3.02 -3.46 -14.01
CA ILE A 45 -3.44 -3.24 -15.41
C ILE A 45 -4.14 -1.88 -15.60
N TYR A 46 -4.56 -1.25 -14.52
CA TYR A 46 -5.22 0.07 -14.50
C TYR A 46 -4.27 1.22 -14.18
N GLU A 47 -3.01 0.93 -13.84
CA GLU A 47 -1.99 1.96 -13.72
C GLU A 47 -1.40 2.29 -15.10
N ASP A 48 -0.99 3.55 -15.29
CA ASP A 48 -0.39 3.98 -16.55
C ASP A 48 0.94 3.26 -16.79
N LYS A 49 1.22 2.96 -18.05
CA LYS A 49 2.54 2.44 -18.45
C LYS A 49 3.62 3.44 -18.03
N LYS A 50 4.83 2.91 -17.75
CA LYS A 50 5.98 3.71 -17.37
C LYS A 50 6.20 4.85 -18.36
N VAL A 51 6.05 6.08 -17.88
CA VAL A 51 6.29 7.29 -18.67
C VAL A 51 7.79 7.58 -18.71
N THR A 52 8.31 7.86 -19.89
CA THR A 52 9.76 8.09 -20.14
C THR A 52 10.15 9.56 -20.15
N ILE A 53 9.24 10.48 -19.78
CA ILE A 53 9.51 11.92 -19.76
C ILE A 53 10.58 12.24 -18.69
N THR A 54 11.50 13.14 -19.05
CA THR A 54 12.54 13.58 -18.10
C THR A 54 12.01 14.63 -17.13
N PRO A 55 12.56 14.73 -15.91
CA PRO A 55 12.16 15.78 -14.96
C PRO A 55 12.31 17.19 -15.50
N GLU A 56 13.36 17.45 -16.31
CA GLU A 56 13.55 18.73 -16.96
C GLU A 56 12.40 19.09 -17.89
N SER A 57 11.94 18.12 -18.70
CA SER A 57 10.82 18.33 -19.63
C SER A 57 9.51 18.55 -18.87
N ILE A 58 9.31 17.90 -17.72
CA ILE A 58 8.16 18.11 -16.84
C ILE A 58 8.17 19.57 -16.33
N ILE A 59 9.31 20.00 -15.77
CA ILE A 59 9.45 21.37 -15.22
C ILE A 59 9.26 22.41 -16.33
N GLN A 60 9.80 22.18 -17.51
CA GLN A 60 9.59 23.07 -18.65
C GLN A 60 8.12 23.20 -19.02
N LYS A 61 7.36 22.11 -19.09
CA LYS A 61 5.90 22.13 -19.33
C LYS A 61 5.16 22.96 -18.27
N ILE A 62 5.51 22.81 -17.00
CA ILE A 62 4.91 23.59 -15.89
C ILE A 62 5.23 25.08 -16.05
N MET A 63 6.45 25.41 -16.46
CA MET A 63 6.86 26.80 -16.74
C MET A 63 6.08 27.40 -17.93
N GLU A 64 5.97 26.65 -19.03
CA GLU A 64 5.25 27.06 -20.24
C GLU A 64 3.74 27.26 -19.97
N ALA A 65 3.18 26.48 -19.04
CA ALA A 65 1.81 26.64 -18.57
C ALA A 65 1.59 27.88 -17.66
N GLY A 66 2.67 28.62 -17.35
CA GLY A 66 2.59 29.84 -16.52
C GLY A 66 2.26 29.58 -15.05
N ILE A 67 2.50 28.38 -14.55
CA ILE A 67 2.27 28.00 -13.14
C ILE A 67 3.25 28.70 -12.19
N ILE A 68 4.50 28.88 -12.63
CA ILE A 68 5.50 29.63 -11.87
C ILE A 68 5.12 31.12 -11.88
N GLY A 69 5.19 31.76 -10.73
CA GLY A 69 4.74 33.13 -10.52
C GLY A 69 3.26 33.25 -10.12
N GLN A 70 2.55 32.14 -10.00
CA GLN A 70 1.15 32.13 -9.54
C GLN A 70 1.04 31.76 -8.06
N SER A 71 -0.01 32.28 -7.43
CA SER A 71 -0.49 31.85 -6.11
C SER A 71 -1.67 30.90 -6.32
N LEU A 72 -1.46 29.63 -6.02
CA LEU A 72 -2.44 28.57 -6.24
C LEU A 72 -2.88 27.94 -4.91
N THR A 73 -4.01 27.23 -4.91
CA THR A 73 -4.32 26.27 -3.86
C THR A 73 -3.76 24.89 -4.21
N GLN A 74 -3.70 23.98 -3.25
CA GLN A 74 -3.33 22.57 -3.50
C GLN A 74 -4.23 21.98 -4.59
N GLU A 75 -5.53 22.18 -4.48
CA GLU A 75 -6.52 21.63 -5.42
C GLU A 75 -6.31 22.16 -6.84
N THR A 76 -5.97 23.46 -6.99
CA THR A 76 -5.73 24.06 -8.30
C THR A 76 -4.43 23.54 -8.94
N PHE A 77 -3.37 23.42 -8.14
CA PHE A 77 -2.11 22.84 -8.63
C PHE A 77 -2.29 21.35 -8.99
N ASP A 78 -2.99 20.60 -8.15
CA ASP A 78 -3.28 19.19 -8.39
C ASP A 78 -4.20 18.96 -9.60
N ALA A 79 -5.17 19.87 -9.85
CA ALA A 79 -6.01 19.81 -11.05
C ALA A 79 -5.17 19.97 -12.33
N TYR A 80 -4.17 20.86 -12.33
CA TYR A 80 -3.23 20.95 -13.44
C TYR A 80 -2.46 19.64 -13.64
N LEU A 81 -1.90 19.07 -12.57
CA LEU A 81 -1.16 17.81 -12.64
C LEU A 81 -2.04 16.66 -13.13
N GLN A 82 -3.28 16.56 -12.66
CA GLN A 82 -4.26 15.54 -13.10
C GLN A 82 -4.62 15.70 -14.59
N GLY A 83 -4.75 16.91 -15.07
CA GLY A 83 -5.00 17.18 -16.49
C GLY A 83 -3.88 16.74 -17.43
N HIS A 84 -2.66 16.58 -16.90
CA HIS A 84 -1.47 16.16 -17.64
C HIS A 84 -0.90 14.82 -17.18
N ILE A 85 -1.65 14.02 -16.42
CA ILE A 85 -1.15 12.85 -15.72
C ILE A 85 -0.60 11.76 -16.66
N THR A 86 -1.19 11.62 -17.84
CA THR A 86 -0.75 10.67 -18.86
C THR A 86 0.61 11.03 -19.49
N GLU A 87 0.94 12.32 -19.47
CA GLU A 87 2.20 12.86 -20.00
C GLU A 87 3.29 12.88 -18.92
N ILE A 88 2.95 13.36 -17.72
CA ILE A 88 3.86 13.51 -16.59
C ILE A 88 4.11 12.16 -15.88
N GLY A 89 3.09 11.30 -15.83
CA GLY A 89 3.06 10.05 -15.09
C GLY A 89 2.67 10.25 -13.63
N ARG A 90 1.90 9.29 -13.08
CA ARG A 90 1.33 9.37 -11.73
C ARG A 90 2.39 9.58 -10.63
N ASN A 91 3.51 8.86 -10.71
CA ASN A 91 4.57 8.96 -9.71
C ASN A 91 5.21 10.36 -9.66
N ASN A 92 5.47 10.97 -10.82
CA ASN A 92 6.01 12.34 -10.88
C ASN A 92 4.96 13.38 -10.47
N SER A 93 3.70 13.19 -10.88
CA SER A 93 2.59 14.06 -10.48
C SER A 93 2.40 14.05 -8.97
N TYR A 94 2.42 12.85 -8.36
CA TYR A 94 2.34 12.71 -6.91
C TYR A 94 3.51 13.41 -6.20
N ALA A 95 4.74 13.18 -6.67
CA ALA A 95 5.92 13.81 -6.07
C ALA A 95 5.89 15.34 -6.15
N LEU A 96 5.39 15.91 -7.25
CA LEU A 96 5.18 17.36 -7.39
C LEU A 96 4.08 17.86 -6.45
N SER A 97 2.96 17.15 -6.37
CA SER A 97 1.85 17.47 -5.49
C SER A 97 2.26 17.40 -4.01
N GLU A 98 3.04 16.38 -3.62
CA GLU A 98 3.59 16.26 -2.27
C GLU A 98 4.60 17.38 -1.96
N ALA A 99 5.45 17.75 -2.93
CA ALA A 99 6.38 18.86 -2.75
C ALA A 99 5.62 20.18 -2.50
N TYR A 100 4.51 20.40 -3.21
CA TYR A 100 3.65 21.56 -2.99
C TYR A 100 3.02 21.53 -1.61
N PHE A 101 2.46 20.39 -1.21
CA PHE A 101 1.89 20.18 0.13
C PHE A 101 2.89 20.47 1.23
N ASN A 102 4.10 19.92 1.12
CA ASN A 102 5.17 20.11 2.11
C ASN A 102 5.67 21.56 2.16
N ALA A 103 5.70 22.28 1.04
CA ALA A 103 6.01 23.71 1.03
C ALA A 103 4.91 24.53 1.76
N THR A 104 3.64 24.19 1.54
CA THR A 104 2.51 24.84 2.21
C THR A 104 2.49 24.52 3.71
N LEU A 105 2.88 23.32 4.12
CA LEU A 105 2.94 22.90 5.52
C LEU A 105 3.91 23.73 6.36
N MET A 106 4.92 24.36 5.74
CA MET A 106 5.88 25.23 6.45
C MET A 106 5.23 26.47 7.09
N THR A 107 4.09 26.93 6.56
CA THR A 107 3.42 28.14 7.01
C THR A 107 1.98 27.90 7.47
N ASN A 108 1.42 26.71 7.23
CA ASN A 108 0.04 26.39 7.57
C ASN A 108 0.02 25.07 8.39
N PRO A 109 -0.74 25.01 9.49
CA PRO A 109 -0.83 23.79 10.29
C PRO A 109 -1.62 22.69 9.55
N LEU A 110 -1.34 21.44 9.90
CA LEU A 110 -2.05 20.28 9.35
C LEU A 110 -3.58 20.38 9.46
N SER A 111 -4.08 20.93 10.57
CA SER A 111 -5.52 21.15 10.80
C SER A 111 -6.19 22.00 9.72
N GLU A 112 -5.50 23.01 9.23
CA GLU A 112 -5.99 23.84 8.12
C GLU A 112 -5.88 23.10 6.78
N LEU A 113 -4.73 22.48 6.50
CA LEU A 113 -4.50 21.79 5.23
C LEU A 113 -5.45 20.61 5.01
N PHE A 114 -5.82 19.92 6.09
CA PHE A 114 -6.79 18.83 6.02
C PHE A 114 -8.22 19.26 6.35
N SER A 115 -8.44 20.51 6.82
CA SER A 115 -9.72 20.98 7.35
C SER A 115 -10.27 20.05 8.44
N ARG A 116 -9.39 19.53 9.31
CA ARG A 116 -9.69 18.55 10.36
C ARG A 116 -8.92 18.90 11.63
N PRO A 117 -9.50 18.67 12.82
CA PRO A 117 -8.80 18.95 14.08
C PRO A 117 -7.63 17.96 14.28
N MET A 118 -6.58 18.44 14.97
CA MET A 118 -5.43 17.61 15.37
C MET A 118 -5.63 16.91 16.74
N THR A 119 -6.79 17.10 17.37
CA THR A 119 -7.07 16.56 18.71
C THR A 119 -7.57 15.12 18.62
N ASN A 120 -7.07 14.26 19.53
CA ASN A 120 -7.48 12.86 19.65
C ASN A 120 -7.22 12.03 18.36
N LEU A 121 -6.15 12.30 17.65
CA LEU A 121 -5.72 11.45 16.57
C LEU A 121 -5.42 10.04 17.08
N LYS A 122 -5.82 9.03 16.32
CA LYS A 122 -5.56 7.63 16.64
C LYS A 122 -4.66 7.01 15.59
N ALA A 123 -3.74 6.17 16.03
CA ALA A 123 -2.98 5.35 15.10
C ALA A 123 -3.93 4.40 14.36
N PRO A 124 -3.81 4.22 13.04
CA PRO A 124 -4.49 3.13 12.34
C PRO A 124 -3.95 1.78 12.81
N CYS A 125 -4.73 0.71 12.64
CA CYS A 125 -4.25 -0.65 12.91
C CYS A 125 -3.07 -0.96 11.97
N LEU A 126 -1.92 -1.41 12.54
CA LEU A 126 -0.74 -1.72 11.76
C LEU A 126 -0.91 -3.07 11.05
N SER A 127 -0.83 -3.09 9.73
CA SER A 127 -0.70 -4.31 8.93
C SER A 127 0.78 -4.60 8.72
N LEU A 128 1.26 -5.67 9.34
CA LEU A 128 2.68 -6.02 9.43
C LEU A 128 2.98 -7.15 8.46
N ASN A 129 3.78 -6.89 7.44
CA ASN A 129 4.26 -7.90 6.51
C ASN A 129 5.30 -8.79 7.21
N ILE A 130 4.99 -10.09 7.36
CA ILE A 130 5.83 -11.05 8.08
C ILE A 130 6.55 -12.01 7.14
N LEU A 131 5.85 -12.56 6.15
CA LEU A 131 6.36 -13.57 5.22
C LEU A 131 5.98 -13.20 3.80
N ASN A 132 6.87 -13.46 2.85
CA ASN A 132 6.63 -13.17 1.44
C ASN A 132 6.85 -14.40 0.56
N GLY A 133 5.92 -14.62 -0.34
CA GLY A 133 5.98 -15.64 -1.37
C GLY A 133 5.93 -15.07 -2.79
N GLY A 134 5.72 -15.93 -3.77
CA GLY A 134 5.58 -15.55 -5.17
C GLY A 134 6.77 -14.76 -5.69
N TRP A 135 6.48 -13.71 -6.46
CA TRP A 135 7.46 -12.79 -7.03
C TRP A 135 7.98 -11.77 -6.00
N HIS A 136 7.34 -11.63 -4.84
CA HIS A 136 7.63 -10.64 -3.79
C HIS A 136 8.47 -11.18 -2.63
N ALA A 137 9.24 -12.25 -2.83
CA ALA A 137 9.97 -12.97 -1.79
C ALA A 137 11.22 -12.23 -1.28
N TYR A 138 11.07 -11.03 -0.71
CA TYR A 138 12.18 -10.21 -0.20
C TYR A 138 12.36 -10.31 1.31
N THR A 139 11.27 -10.28 2.07
CA THR A 139 11.30 -10.33 3.53
C THR A 139 10.84 -11.67 4.01
N ASN A 140 11.70 -12.42 4.73
CA ASN A 140 11.41 -13.78 5.19
C ASN A 140 10.75 -14.65 4.10
N PRO A 141 11.45 -14.92 3.00
CA PRO A 141 10.88 -15.58 1.83
C PRO A 141 10.44 -17.03 2.14
N VAL A 142 9.26 -17.38 1.64
CA VAL A 142 8.64 -18.69 1.80
C VAL A 142 8.19 -19.26 0.45
N LEU A 143 8.00 -20.58 0.38
CA LEU A 143 7.48 -21.25 -0.79
C LEU A 143 5.95 -21.11 -0.81
N SER A 144 5.46 -20.17 -1.58
CA SER A 144 4.02 -19.91 -1.74
C SER A 144 3.73 -19.19 -3.05
N ASP A 145 2.53 -19.39 -3.61
CA ASP A 145 2.03 -18.62 -4.75
C ASP A 145 1.55 -17.22 -4.37
N PHE A 146 1.21 -17.01 -3.10
CA PHE A 146 0.68 -15.74 -2.60
C PHE A 146 1.80 -14.79 -2.19
N SER A 147 1.59 -13.50 -2.42
CA SER A 147 2.63 -12.48 -2.30
C SER A 147 2.99 -12.15 -0.86
N GLU A 148 2.00 -11.94 0.02
CA GLU A 148 2.23 -11.48 1.38
C GLU A 148 1.34 -12.20 2.40
N PHE A 149 1.97 -12.56 3.54
CA PHE A 149 1.28 -13.08 4.72
C PHE A 149 1.53 -12.11 5.87
N MET A 150 0.47 -11.44 6.27
CA MET A 150 0.52 -10.31 7.19
C MET A 150 -0.24 -10.59 8.49
N LEU A 151 0.16 -9.88 9.52
CA LEU A 151 -0.55 -9.77 10.79
C LEU A 151 -1.08 -8.35 10.95
N VAL A 152 -2.38 -8.22 11.13
CA VAL A 152 -3.06 -6.94 11.36
C VAL A 152 -3.34 -6.80 12.84
N ALA A 153 -2.81 -5.76 13.48
CA ALA A 153 -3.04 -5.51 14.90
C ALA A 153 -4.53 -5.28 15.18
N ARG A 154 -5.06 -5.91 16.23
CA ARG A 154 -6.46 -5.72 16.67
C ARG A 154 -6.68 -4.46 17.50
N ASN A 155 -5.61 -3.76 17.83
CA ASN A 155 -5.68 -2.50 18.57
C ASN A 155 -4.76 -1.44 17.96
N ASN A 156 -4.90 -0.22 18.46
CA ASN A 156 -4.15 0.95 17.97
C ASN A 156 -2.93 1.27 18.84
N ASN A 157 -2.50 0.36 19.73
CA ASN A 157 -1.33 0.54 20.56
C ASN A 157 -0.06 0.19 19.78
N VAL A 158 0.60 1.22 19.26
CA VAL A 158 1.80 1.07 18.42
C VAL A 158 2.92 0.37 19.19
N ALA A 159 3.20 0.78 20.41
CA ALA A 159 4.29 0.21 21.21
C ALA A 159 4.09 -1.28 21.50
N GLU A 160 2.88 -1.68 21.90
CA GLU A 160 2.53 -3.09 22.11
C GLU A 160 2.68 -3.91 20.85
N THR A 161 2.17 -3.37 19.72
CA THR A 161 2.24 -4.01 18.41
C THR A 161 3.68 -4.23 17.96
N ILE A 162 4.55 -3.23 18.11
CA ILE A 162 5.95 -3.32 17.70
C ILE A 162 6.74 -4.28 18.60
N ASN A 163 6.47 -4.31 19.91
CA ASN A 163 7.10 -5.29 20.80
C ASN A 163 6.72 -6.73 20.38
N ALA A 164 5.44 -6.99 20.11
CA ALA A 164 5.01 -8.30 19.65
C ALA A 164 5.61 -8.66 18.28
N HIS A 165 5.64 -7.69 17.33
CA HIS A 165 6.27 -7.87 16.03
C HIS A 165 7.74 -8.28 16.15
N ASN A 166 8.52 -7.63 17.01
CA ASN A 166 9.95 -7.94 17.19
C ASN A 166 10.16 -9.36 17.66
N GLU A 167 9.34 -9.85 18.61
CA GLU A 167 9.41 -11.25 19.09
C GLU A 167 8.99 -12.24 18.00
N ILE A 168 7.91 -11.96 17.26
CA ILE A 168 7.48 -12.79 16.12
C ILE A 168 8.60 -12.88 15.08
N GLN A 169 9.18 -11.75 14.69
CA GLN A 169 10.23 -11.69 13.68
C GLN A 169 11.51 -12.44 14.12
N ARG A 170 11.84 -12.37 15.40
CA ARG A 170 12.97 -13.15 15.95
C ARG A 170 12.74 -14.64 15.76
N VAL A 171 11.56 -15.15 16.14
CA VAL A 171 11.22 -16.58 16.04
C VAL A 171 11.07 -17.02 14.57
N VAL A 172 10.44 -16.18 13.73
CA VAL A 172 10.30 -16.46 12.28
C VAL A 172 11.67 -16.66 11.66
N ARG A 173 12.59 -15.72 11.85
CA ARG A 173 13.95 -15.84 11.28
C ARG A 173 14.72 -17.06 11.80
N GLU A 174 14.62 -17.35 13.10
CA GLU A 174 15.23 -18.54 13.67
C GLU A 174 14.70 -19.83 13.04
N ARG A 175 13.37 -19.96 12.92
CA ARG A 175 12.76 -21.17 12.33
C ARG A 175 13.03 -21.28 10.83
N LEU A 176 12.94 -20.19 10.07
CA LEU A 176 13.20 -20.18 8.62
C LEU A 176 14.67 -20.50 8.29
N SER A 177 15.61 -20.12 9.16
CA SER A 177 17.04 -20.44 8.95
C SER A 177 17.34 -21.94 8.93
N ARG A 178 16.44 -22.76 9.49
CA ARG A 178 16.54 -24.21 9.54
C ARG A 178 15.86 -24.92 8.36
N GLN A 179 15.15 -24.16 7.50
CA GLN A 179 14.46 -24.72 6.33
C GLN A 179 15.41 -24.92 5.15
N THR A 180 15.09 -25.91 4.31
CA THR A 180 15.78 -26.09 3.04
C THR A 180 15.47 -24.90 2.11
N LYS A 181 16.49 -24.42 1.38
CA LYS A 181 16.31 -23.33 0.43
C LYS A 181 16.17 -23.85 -0.99
N THR A 182 15.31 -23.22 -1.76
CA THR A 182 15.18 -23.38 -3.21
C THR A 182 15.19 -22.00 -3.88
N VAL A 183 15.13 -21.94 -5.20
CA VAL A 183 15.07 -20.67 -5.94
C VAL A 183 13.75 -20.60 -6.70
N VAL A 184 13.00 -19.51 -6.49
CA VAL A 184 11.75 -19.20 -7.20
C VAL A 184 11.89 -17.80 -7.79
N ALA A 185 11.66 -17.68 -9.09
CA ALA A 185 11.79 -16.39 -9.81
C ALA A 185 13.12 -15.64 -9.55
N GLY A 186 14.23 -16.39 -9.39
CA GLY A 186 15.55 -15.83 -9.09
C GLY A 186 15.83 -15.54 -7.61
N ASN A 187 14.85 -15.68 -6.74
CA ASN A 187 14.98 -15.42 -5.31
C ASN A 187 15.18 -16.72 -4.51
N PRO A 188 16.12 -16.77 -3.56
CA PRO A 188 16.23 -17.89 -2.64
C PRO A 188 15.10 -17.83 -1.61
N VAL A 189 14.25 -18.86 -1.61
CA VAL A 189 13.12 -19.00 -0.70
C VAL A 189 13.26 -20.23 0.18
N ASN A 190 12.62 -20.20 1.36
CA ASN A 190 12.59 -21.34 2.26
C ASN A 190 11.50 -22.32 1.80
N CYS A 191 11.82 -23.61 1.84
CA CYS A 191 10.95 -24.68 1.40
C CYS A 191 10.37 -25.41 2.62
N PHE A 192 9.04 -25.49 2.72
CA PHE A 192 8.35 -26.29 3.72
C PHE A 192 8.28 -27.78 3.30
N ALA A 193 7.91 -28.66 4.21
CA ALA A 193 7.90 -30.11 3.99
C ALA A 193 6.94 -30.53 2.87
N THR A 194 5.78 -29.92 2.79
CA THR A 194 4.84 -30.05 1.67
C THR A 194 4.77 -28.74 0.91
N ARG A 195 4.25 -28.74 -0.29
CA ARG A 195 4.08 -27.54 -1.10
C ARG A 195 2.63 -27.09 -1.05
N ASP A 196 2.11 -26.85 0.13
CA ASP A 196 0.76 -26.34 0.37
C ASP A 196 0.85 -24.90 0.91
N ASN A 197 0.18 -23.96 0.27
CA ASN A 197 0.12 -22.57 0.71
C ASN A 197 -0.42 -22.43 2.15
N ARG A 198 -1.22 -23.40 2.64
CA ARG A 198 -1.74 -23.43 4.00
C ARG A 198 -0.65 -23.63 5.05
N GLU A 199 0.44 -24.32 4.73
CA GLU A 199 1.55 -24.51 5.67
C GLU A 199 2.20 -23.20 6.09
N VAL A 200 2.14 -22.17 5.25
CA VAL A 200 2.63 -20.83 5.59
C VAL A 200 1.76 -20.20 6.67
N LEU A 201 0.45 -20.40 6.61
CA LEU A 201 -0.48 -19.95 7.65
C LEU A 201 -0.28 -20.74 8.95
N ASP A 202 -0.17 -22.05 8.86
CA ASP A 202 0.11 -22.91 10.02
C ASP A 202 1.41 -22.50 10.70
N PHE A 203 2.46 -22.25 9.92
CA PHE A 203 3.76 -21.79 10.44
C PHE A 203 3.61 -20.47 11.21
N LEU A 204 2.91 -19.49 10.64
CA LEU A 204 2.72 -18.17 11.25
C LEU A 204 1.87 -18.25 12.53
N LEU A 205 0.73 -18.97 12.46
CA LEU A 205 -0.16 -19.15 13.61
C LEU A 205 0.52 -19.90 14.76
N ASN A 206 1.27 -20.96 14.46
CA ASN A 206 2.04 -21.70 15.48
C ASN A 206 3.08 -20.83 16.19
N ILE A 207 3.61 -19.80 15.52
CA ILE A 207 4.52 -18.83 16.16
C ILE A 207 3.71 -17.89 17.06
N CYS A 208 2.62 -17.35 16.57
CA CYS A 208 1.77 -16.46 17.37
C CYS A 208 1.21 -17.14 18.60
N ASP A 209 0.76 -18.38 18.47
CA ASP A 209 0.23 -19.17 19.59
C ASP A 209 1.33 -19.47 20.63
N GLY A 210 2.50 -19.94 20.19
CA GLY A 210 3.64 -20.24 21.07
C GLY A 210 4.19 -19.02 21.81
N LEU A 211 3.94 -17.79 21.31
CA LEU A 211 4.29 -16.53 21.96
C LEU A 211 3.12 -15.92 22.77
N GLY A 212 1.94 -16.54 22.76
CA GLY A 212 0.74 -16.00 23.40
C GLY A 212 0.18 -14.75 22.71
N PHE A 213 0.35 -14.63 21.39
CA PHE A 213 -0.07 -13.46 20.60
C PHE A 213 -1.23 -13.75 19.65
N ILE A 214 -1.83 -14.95 19.71
CA ILE A 214 -2.91 -15.35 18.81
C ILE A 214 -4.11 -14.40 18.84
N ASP A 215 -4.41 -13.81 19.98
CA ASP A 215 -5.51 -12.87 20.17
C ASP A 215 -5.13 -11.41 19.89
N LYS A 216 -3.86 -11.12 19.59
CA LYS A 216 -3.39 -9.76 19.33
C LYS A 216 -3.52 -9.35 17.87
N PHE A 217 -3.59 -10.32 16.97
CA PHE A 217 -3.55 -10.09 15.54
C PHE A 217 -4.65 -10.83 14.80
N ASP A 218 -5.08 -10.24 13.71
CA ASP A 218 -5.86 -10.88 12.65
C ASP A 218 -4.94 -11.27 11.50
N LEU A 219 -5.27 -12.38 10.83
CA LEU A 219 -4.55 -12.80 9.63
C LEU A 219 -5.01 -12.00 8.41
N MET A 220 -4.05 -11.64 7.55
CA MET A 220 -4.26 -11.06 6.24
C MET A 220 -3.36 -11.75 5.20
N ILE A 221 -3.93 -12.07 4.05
CA ILE A 221 -3.20 -12.54 2.87
C ILE A 221 -3.37 -11.51 1.76
N ASP A 222 -2.27 -11.12 1.13
CA ASP A 222 -2.30 -10.54 -0.21
C ASP A 222 -1.99 -11.65 -1.21
N ALA A 223 -3.02 -12.03 -1.96
CA ALA A 223 -2.90 -13.11 -2.93
C ALA A 223 -2.25 -12.66 -4.24
N SER A 224 -2.41 -11.38 -4.61
CA SER A 224 -2.00 -10.84 -5.92
C SER A 224 -2.42 -11.77 -7.07
N ALA A 225 -3.65 -12.32 -7.00
CA ALA A 225 -4.07 -13.43 -7.84
C ALA A 225 -4.25 -13.07 -9.33
N GLY A 226 -4.17 -11.78 -9.66
CA GLY A 226 -4.04 -11.34 -11.06
C GLY A 226 -2.85 -11.96 -11.77
N ASP A 227 -1.74 -12.16 -11.07
CA ASP A 227 -0.51 -12.78 -11.61
C ASP A 227 -0.68 -14.30 -11.84
N LEU A 228 -1.59 -14.94 -11.12
CA LEU A 228 -1.89 -16.38 -11.24
C LEU A 228 -2.88 -16.68 -12.36
N TRP A 229 -3.57 -15.65 -12.88
CA TRP A 229 -4.64 -15.77 -13.87
C TRP A 229 -4.10 -15.92 -15.28
N LYS A 230 -4.19 -17.14 -15.84
CA LYS A 230 -3.76 -17.45 -17.21
C LYS A 230 -4.80 -18.34 -17.90
N ASN A 231 -5.24 -17.96 -19.08
CA ASN A 231 -6.20 -18.73 -19.87
C ASN A 231 -7.51 -19.08 -19.14
N ASN A 232 -8.05 -18.10 -18.37
CA ASN A 232 -9.26 -18.21 -17.56
C ASN A 232 -9.20 -19.27 -16.45
N VAL A 233 -8.01 -19.56 -15.94
CA VAL A 233 -7.77 -20.38 -14.74
C VAL A 233 -6.70 -19.76 -13.86
N TYR A 234 -6.78 -20.01 -12.55
CA TYR A 234 -5.76 -19.67 -11.56
C TYR A 234 -4.78 -20.84 -11.44
N ASN A 235 -3.50 -20.57 -11.62
CA ASN A 235 -2.45 -21.58 -11.61
C ASN A 235 -1.56 -21.39 -10.37
N LEU A 236 -1.58 -22.33 -9.44
CA LEU A 236 -0.71 -22.36 -8.27
C LEU A 236 0.60 -23.10 -8.63
N GLU A 237 1.45 -22.47 -9.44
CA GLU A 237 2.63 -23.09 -10.04
C GLU A 237 3.75 -23.36 -9.00
N ILE A 238 3.81 -22.57 -7.93
CA ILE A 238 4.87 -22.64 -6.92
C ILE A 238 4.57 -23.71 -5.87
N ALA A 239 3.33 -23.81 -5.40
CA ALA A 239 2.90 -24.78 -4.43
C ALA A 239 2.86 -26.20 -5.04
N ASP A 240 1.77 -26.62 -5.59
CA ASP A 240 1.51 -27.99 -6.02
C ASP A 240 1.21 -28.17 -7.52
N GLY A 241 1.16 -27.06 -8.27
CA GLY A 241 0.81 -27.04 -9.70
C GLY A 241 -0.69 -27.16 -9.97
N SER A 242 -1.53 -27.01 -8.97
CA SER A 242 -2.99 -27.03 -9.10
C SER A 242 -3.50 -25.91 -9.99
N LYS A 243 -4.61 -26.18 -10.68
CA LYS A 243 -5.31 -25.21 -11.52
C LYS A 243 -6.77 -25.15 -11.09
N TYR A 244 -7.28 -23.95 -10.98
CA TYR A 244 -8.64 -23.70 -10.52
C TYR A 244 -9.39 -22.83 -11.52
N THR A 245 -10.61 -23.20 -11.86
CA THR A 245 -11.59 -22.28 -12.43
C THR A 245 -11.95 -21.21 -11.40
N SER A 246 -12.62 -20.14 -11.81
CA SER A 246 -13.07 -19.08 -10.87
C SER A 246 -13.93 -19.66 -9.73
N ASP A 247 -14.88 -20.56 -10.04
CA ASP A 247 -15.75 -21.14 -9.03
C ASP A 247 -14.99 -22.06 -8.05
N GLU A 248 -14.06 -22.89 -8.55
CA GLU A 248 -13.20 -23.71 -7.68
C GLU A 248 -12.26 -22.88 -6.82
N PHE A 249 -11.77 -21.75 -7.32
CA PHE A 249 -10.90 -20.87 -6.56
C PHE A 249 -11.66 -20.07 -5.49
N ILE A 250 -12.94 -19.77 -5.72
CA ILE A 250 -13.83 -19.24 -4.67
C ILE A 250 -13.94 -20.24 -3.52
N GLU A 251 -14.22 -21.53 -3.82
CA GLU A 251 -14.30 -22.57 -2.77
C GLU A 251 -12.97 -22.77 -2.04
N TYR A 252 -11.86 -22.69 -2.75
CA TYR A 252 -10.52 -22.70 -2.15
C TYR A 252 -10.37 -21.58 -1.10
N TRP A 253 -10.72 -20.32 -1.46
CA TRP A 253 -10.67 -19.20 -0.51
C TRP A 253 -11.65 -19.35 0.64
N ILE A 254 -12.88 -19.79 0.39
CA ILE A 254 -13.87 -20.05 1.46
C ILE A 254 -13.32 -21.07 2.45
N SER A 255 -12.65 -22.11 1.98
CA SER A 255 -12.00 -23.10 2.84
C SER A 255 -10.94 -22.52 3.74
N ILE A 256 -10.07 -21.64 3.19
CA ILE A 256 -9.01 -20.94 3.94
C ILE A 256 -9.62 -19.97 4.95
N ILE A 257 -10.60 -19.16 4.54
CA ILE A 257 -11.29 -18.20 5.43
C ILE A 257 -11.86 -18.93 6.65
N ARG A 258 -12.51 -20.07 6.45
CA ARG A 258 -13.12 -20.86 7.54
C ARG A 258 -12.08 -21.57 8.41
N GLN A 259 -11.09 -22.18 7.80
CA GLN A 259 -10.06 -22.96 8.52
C GLN A 259 -9.20 -22.08 9.42
N TYR A 260 -8.81 -20.89 8.94
CA TYR A 260 -7.85 -20.01 9.59
C TYR A 260 -8.47 -18.79 10.25
N ASN A 261 -9.80 -18.65 10.21
CA ASN A 261 -10.48 -17.42 10.62
C ASN A 261 -9.85 -16.19 9.97
N LEU A 262 -9.54 -16.30 8.66
CA LEU A 262 -8.88 -15.24 7.91
C LEU A 262 -9.74 -13.98 7.90
N ARG A 263 -9.19 -12.87 8.37
CA ARG A 263 -9.94 -11.63 8.52
C ARG A 263 -9.84 -10.71 7.30
N PHE A 264 -8.74 -10.76 6.57
CA PHE A 264 -8.50 -9.91 5.41
C PHE A 264 -7.93 -10.75 4.26
N LEU A 265 -8.53 -10.61 3.09
CA LEU A 265 -8.10 -11.28 1.86
C LEU A 265 -7.98 -10.24 0.74
N GLU A 266 -6.74 -9.86 0.41
CA GLU A 266 -6.42 -8.85 -0.59
C GLU A 266 -6.19 -9.49 -1.96
N ASP A 267 -6.74 -8.87 -2.99
CA ASP A 267 -6.67 -9.26 -4.40
C ASP A 267 -6.79 -10.77 -4.66
N PRO A 268 -7.89 -11.40 -4.18
CA PRO A 268 -8.08 -12.86 -4.31
C PRO A 268 -8.31 -13.35 -5.73
N PHE A 269 -8.61 -12.44 -6.65
CA PHE A 269 -8.89 -12.73 -8.05
C PHE A 269 -8.26 -11.71 -8.98
N SER A 270 -8.18 -12.07 -10.27
CA SER A 270 -7.80 -11.14 -11.33
C SER A 270 -8.72 -9.92 -11.33
N GLU A 271 -8.17 -8.75 -11.66
CA GLU A 271 -8.91 -7.49 -11.81
C GLU A 271 -9.99 -7.57 -12.91
N LYS A 272 -9.97 -8.62 -13.73
CA LYS A 272 -10.95 -8.86 -14.81
C LYS A 272 -12.04 -9.85 -14.44
N ASP A 273 -11.90 -10.58 -13.33
CA ASP A 273 -12.85 -11.62 -12.93
C ASP A 273 -13.92 -11.09 -11.97
N TYR A 274 -14.69 -10.10 -12.44
CA TYR A 274 -15.72 -9.40 -11.65
C TYR A 274 -16.75 -10.35 -11.02
N ASP A 275 -17.07 -11.43 -11.70
CA ASP A 275 -18.05 -12.42 -11.21
C ASP A 275 -17.52 -13.14 -9.97
N ALA A 276 -16.24 -13.50 -9.95
CA ALA A 276 -15.61 -14.13 -8.78
C ALA A 276 -15.56 -13.17 -7.59
N TRP A 277 -15.21 -11.90 -7.80
CA TRP A 277 -15.25 -10.87 -6.77
C TRP A 277 -16.66 -10.75 -6.14
N GLN A 278 -17.71 -10.69 -6.96
CA GLN A 278 -19.08 -10.60 -6.45
C GLN A 278 -19.53 -11.86 -5.73
N LYS A 279 -19.21 -13.04 -6.27
CA LYS A 279 -19.61 -14.34 -5.70
C LYS A 279 -18.98 -14.57 -4.31
N ILE A 280 -17.68 -14.27 -4.12
CA ILE A 280 -17.05 -14.46 -2.81
C ILE A 280 -17.67 -13.54 -1.76
N MET A 281 -18.00 -12.30 -2.11
CA MET A 281 -18.68 -11.36 -1.22
C MET A 281 -20.08 -11.84 -0.81
N CYS A 282 -20.79 -12.56 -1.69
CA CYS A 282 -22.08 -13.14 -1.38
C CYS A 282 -21.99 -14.43 -0.55
N SER A 283 -20.89 -15.17 -0.69
CA SER A 283 -20.72 -16.52 -0.12
C SER A 283 -20.15 -16.51 1.30
N GLN A 284 -19.59 -15.38 1.76
CA GLN A 284 -19.01 -15.25 3.09
C GLN A 284 -19.17 -13.81 3.62
N GLN A 285 -19.19 -13.65 4.96
CA GLN A 285 -19.31 -12.35 5.64
C GLN A 285 -18.25 -12.16 6.75
N ALA A 286 -17.41 -13.17 6.99
CA ALA A 286 -16.46 -13.15 8.08
C ALA A 286 -15.15 -12.43 7.73
N CYS A 287 -14.83 -12.32 6.44
CA CYS A 287 -13.58 -11.77 5.92
C CYS A 287 -13.83 -10.47 5.16
N TYR A 288 -12.93 -9.49 5.34
CA TYR A 288 -12.85 -8.35 4.45
C TYR A 288 -12.16 -8.78 3.16
N VAL A 289 -12.87 -8.65 2.04
CA VAL A 289 -12.32 -8.79 0.69
C VAL A 289 -11.81 -7.43 0.27
N VAL A 290 -10.51 -7.31 0.05
CA VAL A 290 -9.80 -6.04 -0.09
C VAL A 290 -9.29 -5.89 -1.52
N GLY A 291 -9.61 -4.78 -2.18
CA GLY A 291 -9.12 -4.46 -3.52
C GLY A 291 -7.92 -3.52 -3.46
N ASP A 292 -6.74 -3.97 -3.93
CA ASP A 292 -5.56 -3.15 -4.21
C ASP A 292 -5.47 -2.87 -5.71
N ASN A 293 -4.93 -3.80 -6.48
CA ASN A 293 -4.83 -3.69 -7.94
C ASN A 293 -6.21 -3.58 -8.59
N PHE A 294 -7.21 -4.23 -8.01
CA PHE A 294 -8.60 -4.17 -8.46
C PHE A 294 -9.15 -2.75 -8.52
N TYR A 295 -8.88 -1.93 -7.52
CA TYR A 295 -9.34 -0.54 -7.46
C TYR A 295 -8.29 0.48 -7.94
N SER A 296 -7.00 0.19 -7.77
CA SER A 296 -5.88 1.09 -8.09
C SER A 296 -6.11 2.52 -7.57
N THR A 297 -6.64 2.65 -6.35
CA THR A 297 -6.97 3.92 -5.69
C THR A 297 -7.88 4.83 -6.52
N ASN A 298 -8.71 4.27 -7.40
CA ASN A 298 -9.61 5.03 -8.27
C ASN A 298 -10.99 5.20 -7.60
N PRO A 299 -11.40 6.43 -7.24
CA PRO A 299 -12.65 6.66 -6.50
C PRO A 299 -13.90 6.22 -7.28
N VAL A 300 -13.89 6.30 -8.61
CA VAL A 300 -15.02 5.84 -9.44
C VAL A 300 -15.18 4.32 -9.38
N LYS A 301 -14.06 3.58 -9.44
CA LYS A 301 -14.07 2.12 -9.30
C LYS A 301 -14.46 1.68 -7.89
N ILE A 302 -14.01 2.40 -6.87
CA ILE A 302 -14.39 2.15 -5.46
C ILE A 302 -15.91 2.30 -5.28
N GLU A 303 -16.49 3.38 -5.81
CA GLU A 303 -17.92 3.62 -5.73
C GLU A 303 -18.73 2.57 -6.53
N GLU A 304 -18.27 2.20 -7.72
CA GLU A 304 -18.85 1.11 -8.51
C GLU A 304 -18.76 -0.22 -7.75
N GLY A 305 -17.59 -0.54 -7.18
CA GLY A 305 -17.34 -1.76 -6.43
C GLY A 305 -18.23 -1.89 -5.20
N ALA A 306 -18.49 -0.79 -4.50
CA ALA A 306 -19.44 -0.75 -3.40
C ALA A 306 -20.87 -1.07 -3.88
N SER A 307 -21.31 -0.42 -4.95
CA SER A 307 -22.68 -0.58 -5.48
C SER A 307 -22.93 -2.00 -5.99
N LYS A 308 -21.92 -2.63 -6.58
CA LYS A 308 -21.97 -4.00 -7.12
C LYS A 308 -21.52 -5.08 -6.14
N LYS A 309 -21.08 -4.70 -4.95
CA LYS A 309 -20.59 -5.61 -3.91
C LYS A 309 -19.40 -6.48 -4.38
N TYR A 310 -18.40 -5.86 -4.99
CA TYR A 310 -17.19 -6.55 -5.40
C TYR A 310 -16.22 -6.77 -4.24
N ALA A 311 -16.07 -5.76 -3.36
CA ALA A 311 -15.21 -5.82 -2.19
C ALA A 311 -15.80 -4.94 -1.07
N ASN A 312 -15.36 -5.14 0.17
CA ASN A 312 -15.71 -4.34 1.35
C ASN A 312 -14.48 -3.77 2.07
N GLY A 313 -13.31 -3.92 1.47
CA GLY A 313 -12.06 -3.29 1.87
C GLY A 313 -11.33 -2.71 0.67
N VAL A 314 -10.44 -1.75 0.91
CA VAL A 314 -9.68 -1.08 -0.14
C VAL A 314 -8.28 -0.73 0.35
N ILE A 315 -7.27 -0.95 -0.50
CA ILE A 315 -5.93 -0.39 -0.34
C ILE A 315 -5.87 0.96 -1.06
N VAL A 316 -5.39 1.97 -0.35
CA VAL A 316 -5.21 3.33 -0.88
C VAL A 316 -3.73 3.66 -0.93
N LYS A 317 -3.20 3.91 -2.14
CA LYS A 317 -1.81 4.28 -2.39
C LYS A 317 -1.72 5.67 -3.01
N PRO A 318 -1.07 6.65 -2.36
CA PRO A 318 -1.07 8.05 -2.82
C PRO A 318 -0.60 8.24 -4.26
N ASN A 319 0.46 7.54 -4.69
CA ASN A 319 0.97 7.68 -6.05
C ASN A 319 0.07 7.06 -7.12
N GLN A 320 -0.78 6.05 -6.79
CA GLN A 320 -1.79 5.53 -7.71
C GLN A 320 -2.89 6.57 -7.97
N ALA A 321 -3.25 7.35 -6.96
CA ALA A 321 -4.14 8.49 -7.15
C ALA A 321 -3.50 9.61 -7.98
N GLY A 322 -2.18 9.79 -7.84
CA GLY A 322 -1.37 10.72 -8.62
C GLY A 322 -1.24 12.13 -8.04
N THR A 323 -2.07 12.53 -7.08
CA THR A 323 -1.96 13.80 -6.35
C THR A 323 -2.50 13.70 -4.93
N VAL A 324 -2.13 14.66 -4.06
CA VAL A 324 -2.63 14.79 -2.69
C VAL A 324 -4.15 14.96 -2.67
N THR A 325 -4.70 15.79 -3.53
CA THR A 325 -6.16 16.00 -3.63
C THR A 325 -6.88 14.73 -4.06
N ALA A 326 -6.34 14.00 -5.04
CA ALA A 326 -6.97 12.79 -5.54
C ALA A 326 -6.96 11.64 -4.51
N VAL A 327 -5.87 11.46 -3.75
CA VAL A 327 -5.84 10.44 -2.71
C VAL A 327 -6.76 10.76 -1.54
N ARG A 328 -6.88 12.03 -1.15
CA ARG A 328 -7.86 12.47 -0.15
C ARG A 328 -9.28 12.14 -0.60
N HIS A 329 -9.61 12.46 -1.85
CA HIS A 329 -10.92 12.13 -2.43
C HIS A 329 -11.18 10.60 -2.45
N ALA A 330 -10.18 9.79 -2.80
CA ALA A 330 -10.33 8.33 -2.78
C ALA A 330 -10.63 7.80 -1.36
N ILE A 331 -9.97 8.32 -0.32
CA ILE A 331 -10.28 7.96 1.07
C ILE A 331 -11.71 8.37 1.45
N GLU A 332 -12.12 9.59 1.12
CA GLU A 332 -13.46 10.09 1.43
C GLU A 332 -14.56 9.26 0.75
N VAL A 333 -14.36 8.87 -0.51
CA VAL A 333 -15.27 7.96 -1.21
C VAL A 333 -15.30 6.61 -0.52
N SER A 334 -14.14 6.04 -0.18
CA SER A 334 -14.03 4.75 0.49
C SER A 334 -14.75 4.72 1.84
N GLN A 335 -14.55 5.75 2.66
CA GLN A 335 -15.23 5.88 3.96
C GLN A 335 -16.75 6.07 3.79
N ARG A 336 -17.18 6.91 2.84
CA ARG A 336 -18.61 7.13 2.54
C ARG A 336 -19.30 5.86 2.07
N THR A 337 -18.62 5.02 1.32
CA THR A 337 -19.16 3.75 0.80
C THR A 337 -19.02 2.58 1.77
N GLY A 338 -18.47 2.80 2.97
CA GLY A 338 -18.38 1.81 4.03
C GLY A 338 -17.29 0.75 3.85
N HIS A 339 -16.28 1.01 3.02
CA HIS A 339 -15.12 0.13 2.93
C HIS A 339 -14.25 0.22 4.18
N PHE A 340 -13.63 -0.89 4.56
CA PHE A 340 -12.48 -0.91 5.46
C PHE A 340 -11.29 -0.31 4.72
N VAL A 341 -10.79 0.84 5.16
CA VAL A 341 -9.77 1.61 4.44
C VAL A 341 -8.39 1.32 5.00
N ILE A 342 -7.52 0.77 4.16
CA ILE A 342 -6.11 0.53 4.48
C ILE A 342 -5.26 1.41 3.56
N THR A 343 -4.54 2.37 4.12
CA THR A 343 -3.53 3.10 3.37
C THR A 343 -2.27 2.28 3.22
N SER A 344 -1.54 2.42 2.13
CA SER A 344 -0.36 1.59 1.88
C SER A 344 0.79 2.37 1.27
N HIS A 345 2.01 2.01 1.69
CA HIS A 345 3.24 2.41 1.03
C HIS A 345 3.37 1.76 -0.35
N ARG A 346 4.39 2.17 -1.11
CA ARG A 346 4.88 1.41 -2.29
C ARG A 346 6.15 0.66 -1.91
N SER A 347 6.40 -0.46 -2.59
CA SER A 347 7.58 -1.31 -2.35
C SER A 347 8.89 -0.53 -2.50
N ILE A 348 8.96 0.41 -3.45
CA ILE A 348 10.11 1.29 -3.66
C ILE A 348 9.71 2.72 -3.26
N SER A 349 10.08 3.13 -2.06
CA SER A 349 9.68 4.40 -1.43
C SER A 349 10.88 5.27 -1.07
N THR A 350 10.60 6.51 -0.74
CA THR A 350 11.53 7.44 -0.10
C THR A 350 11.15 7.64 1.38
N GLU A 351 11.81 8.55 2.08
CA GLU A 351 11.57 8.88 3.49
C GLU A 351 10.29 9.71 3.76
N SER A 352 9.38 9.80 2.81
CA SER A 352 8.13 10.55 2.98
C SER A 352 7.31 10.05 4.18
N VAL A 353 6.83 11.00 4.98
CA VAL A 353 5.90 10.77 6.10
C VAL A 353 4.44 11.04 5.72
N PHE A 354 4.17 11.53 4.51
CA PHE A 354 2.84 11.95 4.07
C PHE A 354 1.79 10.86 4.24
N LEU A 355 2.14 9.60 3.94
CA LEU A 355 1.23 8.46 4.12
C LEU A 355 0.73 8.34 5.57
N SER A 356 1.63 8.46 6.54
CA SER A 356 1.31 8.38 7.98
C SER A 356 0.45 9.55 8.42
N THR A 357 0.83 10.75 8.00
CA THR A 357 0.06 11.97 8.26
C THR A 357 -1.36 11.85 7.68
N LEU A 358 -1.49 11.46 6.43
CA LEU A 358 -2.77 11.23 5.75
C LEU A 358 -3.64 10.22 6.52
N SER A 359 -3.04 9.11 6.94
CA SER A 359 -3.73 8.02 7.64
C SER A 359 -4.29 8.47 8.98
N CYS A 360 -3.49 9.15 9.79
CA CYS A 360 -3.91 9.67 11.10
C CYS A 360 -4.97 10.79 10.93
N MET A 361 -4.76 11.72 9.99
CA MET A 361 -5.69 12.84 9.77
C MET A 361 -7.06 12.41 9.26
N TYR A 362 -7.14 11.33 8.47
CA TYR A 362 -8.41 10.78 7.99
C TYR A 362 -9.01 9.72 8.92
N GLY A 363 -8.26 9.25 9.92
CA GLY A 363 -8.70 8.18 10.83
C GLY A 363 -9.06 6.92 10.06
N VAL A 364 -8.18 6.50 9.14
CA VAL A 364 -8.39 5.27 8.37
C VAL A 364 -8.26 4.04 9.29
N ASP A 365 -8.84 2.92 8.85
CA ASP A 365 -8.91 1.71 9.69
C ASP A 365 -7.55 1.03 9.86
N GLY A 366 -6.75 0.98 8.78
CA GLY A 366 -5.46 0.30 8.79
C GLY A 366 -4.39 0.99 7.95
N ILE A 367 -3.14 0.59 8.16
CA ILE A 367 -1.99 1.04 7.36
C ILE A 367 -1.00 -0.10 7.11
N LYS A 368 -0.63 -0.32 5.84
CA LYS A 368 0.53 -1.11 5.43
C LYS A 368 1.74 -0.17 5.36
N ILE A 369 2.60 -0.23 6.38
CA ILE A 369 3.78 0.67 6.48
C ILE A 369 5.01 0.14 5.75
N GLY A 370 4.98 -1.13 5.33
CA GLY A 370 6.10 -1.85 4.73
C GLY A 370 6.88 -2.70 5.74
N PRO A 371 7.87 -3.46 5.29
CA PRO A 371 8.66 -4.35 6.15
C PRO A 371 9.60 -3.54 7.05
N LEU A 372 9.35 -3.58 8.37
CA LEU A 372 10.12 -2.81 9.38
C LEU A 372 11.60 -3.20 9.50
N ILE A 373 11.95 -4.41 9.07
CA ILE A 373 13.31 -4.95 9.29
C ILE A 373 14.23 -4.67 8.11
N SER A 374 13.68 -4.58 6.91
CA SER A 374 14.46 -4.47 5.67
C SER A 374 14.29 -3.14 4.93
N ASP A 375 13.37 -2.30 5.38
CA ASP A 375 13.05 -1.01 4.75
C ASP A 375 13.04 0.12 5.78
N TYR A 376 14.07 0.96 5.76
CA TYR A 376 14.17 2.12 6.67
C TYR A 376 13.01 3.12 6.51
N SER A 377 12.43 3.22 5.31
CA SER A 377 11.30 4.13 5.07
C SER A 377 10.06 3.73 5.88
N SER A 378 9.93 2.46 6.23
CA SER A 378 8.88 1.97 7.12
C SER A 378 9.06 2.49 8.54
N VAL A 379 10.31 2.58 9.03
CA VAL A 379 10.62 3.14 10.35
C VAL A 379 10.30 4.62 10.39
N VAL A 380 10.61 5.37 9.32
CA VAL A 380 10.29 6.80 9.22
C VAL A 380 8.78 7.03 9.30
N ARG A 381 7.99 6.23 8.55
CA ARG A 381 6.52 6.29 8.59
C ARG A 381 5.95 5.93 9.97
N LEU A 382 6.47 4.90 10.61
CA LEU A 382 6.05 4.50 11.95
C LEU A 382 6.32 5.59 12.99
N ASN A 383 7.52 6.18 12.95
CA ASN A 383 7.89 7.27 13.85
C ASN A 383 6.95 8.49 13.70
N GLU A 384 6.47 8.74 12.49
CA GLU A 384 5.49 9.82 12.27
C GLU A 384 4.12 9.50 12.89
N ILE A 385 3.66 8.25 12.80
CA ILE A 385 2.42 7.84 13.49
C ILE A 385 2.57 8.09 15.00
N ILE A 386 3.68 7.67 15.60
CA ILE A 386 3.97 7.89 17.03
C ILE A 386 3.92 9.38 17.36
N ARG A 387 4.62 10.25 16.60
CA ARG A 387 4.63 11.70 16.84
C ARG A 387 3.25 12.34 16.77
N LEU A 388 2.37 11.81 15.93
CA LEU A 388 1.03 12.36 15.73
C LEU A 388 0.01 11.85 16.74
N THR A 389 0.25 10.68 17.37
CA THR A 389 -0.78 9.99 18.18
C THR A 389 -0.39 9.73 19.62
N GLU A 390 0.89 9.87 19.96
CA GLU A 390 1.39 9.74 21.34
C GLU A 390 1.91 11.11 21.83
N GLU A 391 1.38 11.59 22.97
CA GLU A 391 1.83 12.83 23.63
C GLU A 391 3.09 12.59 24.49
#